data_88c3dfb1a341b3fb29d9b738fe82049e
#
_entry.id   88c3dfb1a341b3fb29d9b738fe82049e
#
_cell.length_a   1.000
_cell.length_b   1.000
_cell.length_c   1.000
_cell.angle_alpha   90.00
_cell.angle_beta   90.00
_cell.angle_gamma   90.00
#
_symmetry.space_group_name_H-M   'P 1'
#
loop_
_entity.id
_entity.type
_entity.pdbx_description
1 polymer ?
#
loop_
_entity_poly.entity_id
_entity_poly.type
_entity_poly.pdbx_seq_one_letter_code
_entity_poly.pdbx_strand_id
1 'polypeptide(L)'
;SNAIPELAKDCSLGASVDLRKIPLADNSMSALEIWSNESQERYVLAVEKDSLKEFKEFCEREKCPHAVVGTLTAKKTFKLKDSKTGKFPIHLPMDTIFGYKEKNTHEIISDKKTDSFDKSKKINLKKTLLDVLRHPTVGSKSFLINIGDRSVGGLTYRDQFVGPYQVPVADHAITLSDFNTNSGEAMSMGEKSPIAISNPVAAGKLALAEALINLLPSGVSKLSDIKISANWMASPDNAQRKTDLFNTVKELTQKVCNPWRIAVPVGKDSLSMKTIWQKDKKTNLSPQSLIISAFTKIKNVKKSITPQSVSYTHL
;
A
#
# COMPACT_ATOMS: atom_id res chain seq x y z
N SER A 1 8.69 -10.36 -13.81
CA SER A 1 9.23 -11.70 -13.57
C SER A 1 8.35 -12.54 -12.65
N ASN A 2 8.01 -12.06 -11.45
CA ASN A 2 7.27 -12.85 -10.45
C ASN A 2 5.81 -13.09 -10.85
N ALA A 3 5.15 -12.10 -11.46
CA ALA A 3 3.72 -12.14 -11.74
C ALA A 3 3.27 -13.39 -12.52
N ILE A 4 4.06 -13.86 -13.50
CA ILE A 4 3.66 -15.02 -14.32
C ILE A 4 3.70 -16.34 -13.52
N PRO A 5 4.78 -16.68 -12.80
CA PRO A 5 4.79 -17.87 -11.95
C PRO A 5 3.77 -17.81 -10.81
N GLU A 6 3.58 -16.63 -10.19
CA GLU A 6 2.59 -16.45 -9.12
C GLU A 6 1.17 -16.68 -9.62
N LEU A 7 0.80 -16.10 -10.77
CA LEU A 7 -0.50 -16.34 -11.39
C LEU A 7 -0.72 -17.83 -11.68
N ALA A 8 0.29 -18.53 -12.24
CA ALA A 8 0.19 -19.96 -12.49
C ALA A 8 0.00 -20.78 -11.20
N LYS A 9 0.71 -20.41 -10.13
CA LYS A 9 0.57 -21.02 -8.81
C LYS A 9 -0.83 -20.82 -8.24
N ASP A 10 -1.37 -19.58 -8.30
CA ASP A 10 -2.69 -19.26 -7.77
C ASP A 10 -3.79 -20.04 -8.52
N CYS A 11 -3.59 -20.28 -9.81
CA CYS A 11 -4.44 -21.20 -10.59
C CYS A 11 -4.19 -22.69 -10.30
N SER A 12 -3.24 -23.04 -9.44
CA SER A 12 -2.79 -24.43 -9.19
C SER A 12 -2.27 -25.16 -10.45
N LEU A 13 -1.73 -24.43 -11.41
CA LEU A 13 -1.22 -24.87 -12.69
C LEU A 13 0.29 -24.64 -12.83
N GLY A 14 0.88 -25.10 -13.90
CA GLY A 14 2.18 -24.67 -14.40
C GLY A 14 2.02 -23.71 -15.57
N ALA A 15 3.13 -23.30 -16.17
CA ALA A 15 3.10 -22.42 -17.33
C ALA A 15 4.25 -22.74 -18.31
N SER A 16 3.98 -22.51 -19.60
CA SER A 16 5.00 -22.51 -20.65
C SER A 16 4.99 -21.14 -21.33
N VAL A 17 6.09 -20.43 -21.22
CA VAL A 17 6.22 -19.02 -21.62
C VAL A 17 7.37 -18.87 -22.60
N ASP A 18 7.19 -18.04 -23.62
CA ASP A 18 8.26 -17.60 -24.50
C ASP A 18 8.66 -16.15 -24.16
N LEU A 19 9.87 -16.00 -23.68
CA LEU A 19 10.43 -14.73 -23.23
C LEU A 19 10.42 -13.66 -24.33
N ARG A 20 10.66 -14.05 -25.57
CA ARG A 20 10.75 -13.11 -26.69
C ARG A 20 9.40 -12.61 -27.22
N LYS A 21 8.31 -13.17 -26.72
CA LYS A 21 6.96 -12.67 -26.99
C LYS A 21 6.54 -11.52 -26.09
N ILE A 22 7.32 -11.21 -25.05
CA ILE A 22 7.08 -10.04 -24.21
C ILE A 22 7.37 -8.77 -25.04
N PRO A 23 6.44 -7.82 -25.15
CA PRO A 23 6.68 -6.57 -25.87
C PRO A 23 7.81 -5.77 -25.23
N LEU A 24 8.79 -5.37 -26.04
CA LEU A 24 10.00 -4.67 -25.60
C LEU A 24 10.14 -3.37 -26.39
N ALA A 25 10.56 -2.32 -25.71
CA ALA A 25 10.99 -1.08 -26.36
C ALA A 25 12.44 -1.23 -26.91
N ASP A 26 13.26 -2.03 -26.26
CA ASP A 26 14.64 -2.34 -26.65
C ASP A 26 14.80 -3.85 -26.91
N ASN A 27 15.00 -4.21 -28.19
CA ASN A 27 15.18 -5.59 -28.62
C ASN A 27 16.61 -6.13 -28.37
N SER A 28 17.55 -5.31 -27.93
CA SER A 28 18.91 -5.73 -27.61
C SER A 28 19.02 -6.44 -26.26
N MET A 29 18.02 -6.31 -25.40
CA MET A 29 18.01 -6.87 -24.05
C MET A 29 18.29 -8.37 -24.04
N SER A 30 19.14 -8.78 -23.12
CA SER A 30 19.43 -10.18 -22.79
C SER A 30 18.23 -10.87 -22.15
N ALA A 31 18.24 -12.19 -22.09
CA ALA A 31 17.18 -12.95 -21.43
C ALA A 31 17.04 -12.58 -19.93
N LEU A 32 18.17 -12.31 -19.27
CA LEU A 32 18.17 -11.90 -17.86
C LEU A 32 17.55 -10.51 -17.68
N GLU A 33 17.92 -9.55 -18.49
CA GLU A 33 17.37 -8.20 -18.42
C GLU A 33 15.86 -8.19 -18.68
N ILE A 34 15.37 -8.93 -19.66
CA ILE A 34 13.92 -9.04 -19.92
C ILE A 34 13.20 -9.68 -18.73
N TRP A 35 13.74 -10.79 -18.20
CA TRP A 35 13.08 -11.52 -17.13
C TRP A 35 13.12 -10.79 -15.80
N SER A 36 14.22 -10.14 -15.47
CA SER A 36 14.42 -9.41 -14.21
C SER A 36 14.01 -7.94 -14.26
N ASN A 37 13.40 -7.50 -15.35
CA ASN A 37 12.92 -6.13 -15.51
C ASN A 37 11.71 -5.85 -14.61
N GLU A 38 11.76 -4.75 -13.87
CA GLU A 38 10.68 -4.24 -13.01
C GLU A 38 9.95 -3.08 -13.69
N SER A 39 9.45 -3.30 -14.90
CA SER A 39 8.68 -2.28 -15.63
C SER A 39 7.34 -2.01 -14.93
N GLN A 40 7.04 -0.75 -14.75
CA GLN A 40 5.78 -0.29 -14.16
C GLN A 40 4.60 -0.51 -15.13
N GLU A 41 3.38 -0.57 -14.56
CA GLU A 41 2.11 -0.61 -15.31
C GLU A 41 2.02 -1.78 -16.32
N ARG A 42 2.60 -2.93 -15.98
CA ARG A 42 2.53 -4.15 -16.80
C ARG A 42 1.74 -5.23 -16.06
N TYR A 43 0.67 -5.68 -16.69
CA TYR A 43 -0.25 -6.66 -16.13
C TYR A 43 -0.08 -8.02 -16.82
N VAL A 44 -0.27 -9.08 -16.06
CA VAL A 44 -0.33 -10.45 -16.56
C VAL A 44 -1.72 -11.00 -16.29
N LEU A 45 -2.37 -11.52 -17.31
CA LEU A 45 -3.72 -12.08 -17.22
C LEU A 45 -3.74 -13.52 -17.73
N ALA A 46 -4.54 -14.35 -17.06
CA ALA A 46 -4.95 -15.65 -17.58
C ALA A 46 -6.30 -15.48 -18.27
N VAL A 47 -6.33 -15.61 -19.58
CA VAL A 47 -7.54 -15.44 -20.41
C VAL A 47 -7.90 -16.79 -21.00
N GLU A 48 -9.17 -17.19 -20.92
CA GLU A 48 -9.68 -18.39 -21.54
C GLU A 48 -9.55 -18.31 -23.07
N LYS A 49 -9.32 -19.48 -23.69
CA LYS A 49 -9.08 -19.55 -25.13
C LYS A 49 -10.20 -18.93 -25.94
N ASP A 50 -11.46 -19.15 -25.53
CA ASP A 50 -12.65 -18.70 -26.25
C ASP A 50 -12.85 -17.17 -26.10
N SER A 51 -12.41 -16.59 -24.99
CA SER A 51 -12.48 -15.15 -24.72
C SER A 51 -11.28 -14.35 -25.29
N LEU A 52 -10.26 -15.05 -25.77
CA LEU A 52 -9.01 -14.39 -26.23
C LEU A 52 -9.22 -13.44 -27.40
N LYS A 53 -10.15 -13.77 -28.31
CA LYS A 53 -10.44 -12.93 -29.47
C LYS A 53 -11.05 -11.60 -29.03
N GLU A 54 -12.10 -11.65 -28.22
CA GLU A 54 -12.77 -10.47 -27.65
C GLU A 54 -11.81 -9.60 -26.84
N PHE A 55 -10.98 -10.23 -26.00
CA PHE A 55 -9.95 -9.52 -25.25
C PHE A 55 -8.98 -8.73 -26.13
N LYS A 56 -8.53 -9.33 -27.25
CA LYS A 56 -7.67 -8.63 -28.20
C LYS A 56 -8.37 -7.45 -28.86
N GLU A 57 -9.63 -7.61 -29.25
CA GLU A 57 -10.44 -6.54 -29.85
C GLU A 57 -10.58 -5.35 -28.87
N PHE A 58 -10.77 -5.60 -27.57
CA PHE A 58 -10.75 -4.55 -26.55
C PHE A 58 -9.39 -3.86 -26.44
N CYS A 59 -8.30 -4.62 -26.39
CA CYS A 59 -6.97 -4.05 -26.33
C CYS A 59 -6.64 -3.17 -27.54
N GLU A 60 -7.02 -3.60 -28.74
CA GLU A 60 -6.82 -2.86 -29.97
C GLU A 60 -7.65 -1.56 -30.00
N ARG A 61 -8.92 -1.64 -29.59
CA ARG A 61 -9.80 -0.47 -29.47
C ARG A 61 -9.23 0.58 -28.52
N GLU A 62 -8.73 0.14 -27.38
CA GLU A 62 -8.16 1.03 -26.34
C GLU A 62 -6.68 1.38 -26.60
N LYS A 63 -6.11 0.94 -27.74
CA LYS A 63 -4.69 1.12 -28.09
C LYS A 63 -3.73 0.61 -27.00
N CYS A 64 -4.14 -0.46 -26.30
CA CYS A 64 -3.39 -1.08 -25.24
C CYS A 64 -2.44 -2.15 -25.80
N PRO A 65 -1.11 -1.97 -25.75
CA PRO A 65 -0.17 -2.98 -26.21
C PRO A 65 -0.35 -4.30 -25.45
N HIS A 66 -0.49 -5.41 -26.16
CA HIS A 66 -0.69 -6.73 -25.56
C HIS A 66 0.03 -7.80 -26.34
N ALA A 67 0.34 -8.91 -25.68
CA ALA A 67 0.89 -10.10 -26.33
C ALA A 67 0.51 -11.39 -25.59
N VAL A 68 0.29 -12.45 -26.34
CA VAL A 68 0.14 -13.80 -25.78
C VAL A 68 1.54 -14.40 -25.57
N VAL A 69 2.03 -14.34 -24.34
CA VAL A 69 3.40 -14.74 -24.01
C VAL A 69 3.55 -16.24 -23.72
N GLY A 70 2.43 -16.93 -23.44
CA GLY A 70 2.48 -18.35 -23.10
C GLY A 70 1.11 -18.95 -22.81
N THR A 71 1.13 -20.14 -22.24
CA THR A 71 -0.07 -20.88 -21.83
C THR A 71 0.10 -21.49 -20.45
N LEU A 72 -0.96 -21.53 -19.68
CA LEU A 72 -1.04 -22.34 -18.46
C LEU A 72 -1.13 -23.82 -18.82
N THR A 73 -0.54 -24.68 -18.00
CA THR A 73 -0.46 -26.13 -18.24
C THR A 73 -0.85 -26.93 -17.01
N ALA A 74 -1.50 -28.07 -17.19
CA ALA A 74 -1.86 -28.96 -16.08
C ALA A 74 -0.61 -29.51 -15.35
N LYS A 75 0.52 -29.64 -16.04
CA LYS A 75 1.78 -30.06 -15.44
C LYS A 75 2.33 -28.90 -14.59
N LYS A 76 2.48 -29.09 -13.29
CA LYS A 76 3.01 -28.11 -12.33
C LYS A 76 4.51 -27.85 -12.53
N THR A 77 4.87 -27.36 -13.70
CA THR A 77 6.24 -27.02 -14.09
C THR A 77 6.22 -25.66 -14.76
N PHE A 78 7.13 -24.80 -14.38
CA PHE A 78 7.35 -23.51 -15.05
C PHE A 78 8.45 -23.66 -16.09
N LYS A 79 8.10 -23.38 -17.35
CA LYS A 79 9.01 -23.38 -18.48
C LYS A 79 9.11 -21.99 -19.09
N LEU A 80 10.29 -21.39 -19.03
CA LEU A 80 10.62 -20.16 -19.75
C LEU A 80 11.55 -20.50 -20.91
N LYS A 81 11.09 -20.30 -22.15
CA LYS A 81 11.87 -20.48 -23.35
C LYS A 81 12.40 -19.12 -23.83
N ASP A 82 13.66 -19.08 -24.24
CA ASP A 82 14.17 -17.99 -25.07
C ASP A 82 14.21 -18.46 -26.52
N SER A 83 13.25 -18.05 -27.33
CA SER A 83 13.15 -18.45 -28.75
C SER A 83 14.31 -17.94 -29.60
N LYS A 84 15.03 -16.87 -29.18
CA LYS A 84 16.22 -16.35 -29.86
C LYS A 84 17.41 -17.32 -29.78
N THR A 85 17.56 -18.00 -28.63
CA THR A 85 18.68 -18.93 -28.40
C THR A 85 18.28 -20.39 -28.43
N GLY A 86 16.98 -20.68 -28.44
CA GLY A 86 16.41 -22.01 -28.32
C GLY A 86 16.55 -22.65 -26.93
N LYS A 87 17.16 -21.93 -25.96
CA LYS A 87 17.42 -22.41 -24.59
C LYS A 87 16.21 -22.22 -23.68
N PHE A 88 16.25 -22.88 -22.54
CA PHE A 88 15.28 -22.73 -21.45
C PHE A 88 15.98 -22.16 -20.23
N PRO A 89 16.00 -20.82 -20.07
CA PRO A 89 16.59 -20.18 -18.89
C PRO A 89 15.99 -20.65 -17.57
N ILE A 90 14.68 -21.01 -17.57
CA ILE A 90 14.01 -21.60 -16.43
C ILE A 90 13.23 -22.83 -16.89
N HIS A 91 13.45 -23.96 -16.23
CA HIS A 91 12.67 -25.16 -16.39
C HIS A 91 12.65 -25.91 -15.05
N LEU A 92 11.72 -25.54 -14.18
CA LEU A 92 11.68 -25.99 -12.80
C LEU A 92 10.26 -26.40 -12.40
N PRO A 93 10.10 -27.38 -11.50
CA PRO A 93 8.84 -27.61 -10.83
C PRO A 93 8.38 -26.36 -10.08
N MET A 94 7.07 -26.11 -10.02
CA MET A 94 6.50 -24.96 -9.30
C MET A 94 6.89 -24.98 -7.81
N ASP A 95 6.94 -26.16 -7.20
CA ASP A 95 7.34 -26.31 -5.80
C ASP A 95 8.80 -25.90 -5.55
N THR A 96 9.68 -26.05 -6.56
CA THR A 96 11.07 -25.59 -6.46
C THR A 96 11.16 -24.06 -6.51
N ILE A 97 10.32 -23.42 -7.35
CA ILE A 97 10.32 -21.94 -7.49
C ILE A 97 9.80 -21.26 -6.22
N PHE A 98 8.74 -21.82 -5.63
CA PHE A 98 8.09 -21.21 -4.46
C PHE A 98 8.61 -21.77 -3.12
N GLY A 99 9.56 -22.69 -3.17
CA GLY A 99 10.15 -23.33 -2.01
C GLY A 99 9.22 -24.33 -1.32
N TYR A 100 9.80 -25.23 -0.58
CA TYR A 100 9.06 -25.92 0.47
C TYR A 100 8.76 -24.89 1.55
N LYS A 101 7.53 -24.85 2.04
CA LYS A 101 7.18 -24.05 3.21
C LYS A 101 7.93 -24.65 4.42
N GLU A 102 9.20 -24.29 4.60
CA GLU A 102 9.79 -24.40 5.91
C GLU A 102 8.94 -23.55 6.84
N LYS A 103 8.39 -24.18 7.86
CA LYS A 103 7.71 -23.45 8.93
C LYS A 103 8.78 -22.65 9.67
N ASN A 104 9.03 -21.42 9.22
CA ASN A 104 9.82 -20.49 9.97
C ASN A 104 9.07 -20.23 11.29
N THR A 105 9.48 -20.91 12.33
CA THR A 105 9.01 -20.63 13.69
C THR A 105 9.76 -19.43 14.23
N HIS A 106 9.03 -18.39 14.59
CA HIS A 106 9.56 -17.23 15.29
C HIS A 106 9.17 -17.33 16.76
N GLU A 107 10.15 -17.16 17.62
CA GLU A 107 9.93 -17.08 19.05
C GLU A 107 9.26 -15.75 19.37
N ILE A 108 8.11 -15.82 20.06
CA ILE A 108 7.40 -14.67 20.59
C ILE A 108 7.69 -14.61 22.08
N ILE A 109 8.35 -13.55 22.51
CA ILE A 109 8.67 -13.32 23.92
C ILE A 109 7.53 -12.57 24.61
N SER A 110 7.43 -12.72 25.94
CA SER A 110 6.46 -11.95 26.70
C SER A 110 6.76 -10.46 26.64
N ASP A 111 5.72 -9.64 26.59
CA ASP A 111 5.85 -8.20 26.44
C ASP A 111 6.71 -7.58 27.53
N LYS A 112 7.67 -6.75 27.13
CA LYS A 112 8.31 -5.82 28.06
C LYS A 112 7.30 -4.80 28.53
N LYS A 113 7.38 -4.42 29.80
CA LYS A 113 6.67 -3.24 30.31
C LYS A 113 7.09 -2.03 29.47
N THR A 114 6.09 -1.34 28.92
CA THR A 114 6.31 -0.03 28.26
C THR A 114 6.90 0.94 29.27
N ASP A 115 7.89 1.71 28.84
CA ASP A 115 8.46 2.77 29.66
C ASP A 115 7.34 3.71 30.11
N SER A 116 7.25 3.94 31.42
CA SER A 116 6.30 4.89 31.98
C SER A 116 6.77 6.32 31.65
N PHE A 117 5.83 7.18 31.26
CA PHE A 117 6.12 8.60 31.09
C PHE A 117 6.67 9.20 32.39
N ASP A 118 7.87 9.78 32.33
CA ASP A 118 8.47 10.45 33.47
C ASP A 118 7.75 11.77 33.79
N LYS A 119 6.83 11.70 34.74
CA LYS A 119 6.04 12.85 35.20
C LYS A 119 6.83 13.88 35.99
N SER A 120 8.09 13.59 36.34
CA SER A 120 8.93 14.48 37.17
C SER A 120 9.53 15.66 36.40
N LYS A 121 9.58 15.57 35.06
CA LYS A 121 10.16 16.62 34.20
C LYS A 121 9.25 17.83 34.14
N LYS A 122 9.73 18.97 34.63
CA LYS A 122 9.07 20.25 34.45
C LYS A 122 9.08 20.65 32.96
N ILE A 123 7.91 20.79 32.37
CA ILE A 123 7.73 21.14 30.95
C ILE A 123 7.48 22.67 30.87
N ASN A 124 8.26 23.37 30.06
CA ASN A 124 7.93 24.74 29.65
C ASN A 124 6.93 24.65 28.47
N LEU A 125 5.65 24.84 28.78
CA LEU A 125 4.55 24.69 27.84
C LEU A 125 4.74 25.52 26.56
N LYS A 126 5.13 26.78 26.67
CA LYS A 126 5.32 27.67 25.51
C LYS A 126 6.43 27.19 24.60
N LYS A 127 7.58 26.84 25.17
CA LYS A 127 8.70 26.32 24.41
C LYS A 127 8.34 24.97 23.77
N THR A 128 7.77 24.06 24.55
CA THR A 128 7.38 22.72 24.04
C THR A 128 6.35 22.82 22.93
N LEU A 129 5.36 23.71 23.04
CA LEU A 129 4.38 23.94 21.97
C LEU A 129 5.06 24.39 20.67
N LEU A 130 5.97 25.35 20.75
CA LEU A 130 6.71 25.82 19.57
C LEU A 130 7.62 24.73 18.99
N ASP A 131 8.27 23.94 19.81
CA ASP A 131 9.12 22.84 19.39
C ASP A 131 8.30 21.75 18.68
N VAL A 132 7.10 21.42 19.19
CA VAL A 132 6.16 20.47 18.55
C VAL A 132 5.69 21.02 17.20
N LEU A 133 5.26 22.28 17.12
CA LEU A 133 4.79 22.89 15.88
C LEU A 133 5.89 22.96 14.80
N ARG A 134 7.15 23.08 15.21
CA ARG A 134 8.31 23.11 14.31
C ARG A 134 8.84 21.72 13.97
N HIS A 135 8.38 20.71 14.68
CA HIS A 135 8.86 19.35 14.44
C HIS A 135 8.54 18.91 13.01
N PRO A 136 9.46 18.28 12.26
CA PRO A 136 9.24 17.88 10.87
C PRO A 136 7.98 17.02 10.63
N THR A 137 7.59 16.20 11.62
CA THR A 137 6.37 15.38 11.54
C THR A 137 5.08 16.21 11.64
N VAL A 138 5.13 17.38 12.32
CA VAL A 138 3.97 18.24 12.59
C VAL A 138 3.93 19.46 11.69
N GLY A 139 5.09 20.00 11.31
CA GLY A 139 5.22 21.20 10.49
C GLY A 139 4.52 21.06 9.14
N SER A 140 4.14 22.20 8.56
CA SER A 140 3.45 22.25 7.26
C SER A 140 4.28 21.61 6.14
N LYS A 141 3.61 20.79 5.30
CA LYS A 141 4.16 20.17 4.09
C LYS A 141 3.54 20.75 2.82
N SER A 142 2.99 21.94 2.88
CA SER A 142 2.35 22.60 1.74
C SER A 142 3.25 22.64 0.49
N PHE A 143 4.57 22.80 0.69
CA PHE A 143 5.54 22.78 -0.40
C PHE A 143 5.54 21.44 -1.18
N LEU A 144 5.34 20.30 -0.50
CA LEU A 144 5.26 18.98 -1.17
C LEU A 144 4.00 18.86 -2.01
N ILE A 145 2.88 19.38 -1.52
CA ILE A 145 1.61 19.35 -2.24
C ILE A 145 1.68 20.24 -3.49
N ASN A 146 2.33 21.40 -3.40
CA ASN A 146 2.39 22.38 -4.49
C ASN A 146 3.31 21.96 -5.64
N ILE A 147 4.29 21.08 -5.41
CA ILE A 147 5.23 20.63 -6.45
C ILE A 147 4.79 19.33 -7.12
N GLY A 148 3.78 18.63 -6.59
CA GLY A 148 3.22 17.42 -7.17
C GLY A 148 1.91 17.66 -7.92
N ASP A 149 1.40 16.61 -8.55
CA ASP A 149 0.09 16.63 -9.18
C ASP A 149 -1.02 16.68 -8.11
N ARG A 150 -1.76 17.78 -8.06
CA ARG A 150 -2.85 17.98 -7.11
C ARG A 150 -4.16 17.38 -7.59
N SER A 151 -4.39 17.45 -8.88
CA SER A 151 -5.64 17.07 -9.50
C SER A 151 -5.39 16.45 -10.87
N VAL A 152 -5.86 15.22 -11.08
CA VAL A 152 -5.68 14.47 -12.33
C VAL A 152 -7.03 13.97 -12.82
N GLY A 153 -7.24 13.98 -14.16
CA GLY A 153 -8.43 13.45 -14.80
C GLY A 153 -9.71 14.27 -14.65
N GLY A 154 -9.68 15.41 -13.97
CA GLY A 154 -10.82 16.32 -13.84
C GLY A 154 -11.94 15.86 -12.91
N LEU A 155 -11.83 14.71 -12.26
CA LEU A 155 -12.84 14.13 -11.38
C LEU A 155 -12.62 14.43 -9.91
N THR A 156 -11.64 15.25 -9.55
CA THR A 156 -11.41 15.66 -8.16
C THR A 156 -12.55 16.55 -7.68
N TYR A 157 -13.28 16.08 -6.66
CA TYR A 157 -14.36 16.86 -6.04
C TYR A 157 -13.85 17.69 -4.86
N ARG A 158 -12.96 17.14 -4.06
CA ARG A 158 -12.29 17.83 -2.94
C ARG A 158 -10.78 17.66 -3.06
N ASP A 159 -10.12 18.79 -3.22
CA ASP A 159 -8.67 18.94 -3.21
C ASP A 159 -8.15 18.99 -1.76
N GLN A 160 -6.84 18.83 -1.57
CA GLN A 160 -6.18 18.95 -0.26
C GLN A 160 -6.35 20.33 0.35
N PHE A 161 -6.26 21.39 -0.46
CA PHE A 161 -6.50 22.75 -0.02
C PHE A 161 -7.91 23.18 -0.38
N VAL A 162 -8.62 23.77 0.57
CA VAL A 162 -10.01 24.17 0.41
C VAL A 162 -10.18 25.70 0.57
N GLY A 163 -11.31 26.19 0.08
CA GLY A 163 -11.65 27.59 0.14
C GLY A 163 -10.98 28.46 -0.93
N PRO A 164 -11.42 29.73 -1.06
CA PRO A 164 -10.97 30.63 -2.13
C PRO A 164 -9.48 30.97 -2.04
N TYR A 165 -8.92 30.93 -0.82
CA TYR A 165 -7.50 31.23 -0.58
C TYR A 165 -6.61 29.97 -0.55
N GLN A 166 -7.18 28.77 -0.68
CA GLN A 166 -6.43 27.50 -0.71
C GLN A 166 -5.50 27.32 0.51
N VAL A 167 -5.96 27.70 1.71
CA VAL A 167 -5.16 27.65 2.95
C VAL A 167 -5.57 26.48 3.87
N PRO A 168 -6.86 26.27 4.21
CA PRO A 168 -7.26 25.15 5.04
C PRO A 168 -6.97 23.82 4.34
N VAL A 169 -6.40 22.85 5.09
CA VAL A 169 -6.09 21.52 4.59
C VAL A 169 -7.23 20.57 4.95
N ALA A 170 -7.74 19.84 3.96
CA ALA A 170 -8.65 18.73 4.17
C ALA A 170 -7.85 17.44 4.43
N ASP A 171 -8.25 16.68 5.45
CA ASP A 171 -7.59 15.42 5.82
C ASP A 171 -8.14 14.22 5.06
N HIS A 172 -9.08 14.46 4.14
CA HIS A 172 -9.60 13.46 3.20
C HIS A 172 -9.68 14.06 1.79
N ALA A 173 -9.58 13.20 0.80
CA ALA A 173 -9.80 13.54 -0.61
C ALA A 173 -11.07 12.85 -1.12
N ILE A 174 -11.76 13.50 -2.07
CA ILE A 174 -12.92 12.92 -2.75
C ILE A 174 -12.77 13.08 -4.24
N THR A 175 -12.98 11.96 -4.95
CA THR A 175 -13.10 11.92 -6.41
C THR A 175 -14.51 11.52 -6.81
N LEU A 176 -14.98 12.07 -7.93
CA LEU A 176 -16.25 11.66 -8.54
C LEU A 176 -16.07 10.33 -9.30
N SER A 177 -17.11 9.53 -9.35
CA SER A 177 -17.12 8.31 -10.17
C SER A 177 -17.26 8.63 -11.67
N ASP A 178 -17.90 9.75 -12.00
CA ASP A 178 -18.15 10.21 -13.36
C ASP A 178 -18.53 11.70 -13.38
N PHE A 179 -18.70 12.28 -14.56
CA PHE A 179 -19.06 13.70 -14.74
C PHE A 179 -20.57 14.00 -14.62
N ASN A 180 -21.42 12.98 -14.53
CA ASN A 180 -22.88 13.14 -14.61
C ASN A 180 -23.57 12.94 -13.26
N THR A 181 -22.97 12.18 -12.34
CA THR A 181 -23.58 11.87 -11.05
C THR A 181 -22.86 12.58 -9.90
N ASN A 182 -23.46 12.50 -8.70
CA ASN A 182 -22.83 12.98 -7.48
C ASN A 182 -22.20 11.83 -6.65
N SER A 183 -22.09 10.65 -7.23
CA SER A 183 -21.42 9.54 -6.58
C SER A 183 -19.90 9.68 -6.68
N GLY A 184 -19.18 9.12 -5.73
CA GLY A 184 -17.74 9.22 -5.71
C GLY A 184 -17.08 8.27 -4.71
N GLU A 185 -15.80 8.49 -4.53
CA GLU A 185 -14.97 7.75 -3.59
C GLU A 185 -14.22 8.73 -2.69
N ALA A 186 -14.14 8.40 -1.40
CA ALA A 186 -13.37 9.16 -0.44
C ALA A 186 -12.18 8.36 0.04
N MET A 187 -11.08 9.05 0.29
CA MET A 187 -9.82 8.50 0.76
C MET A 187 -9.26 9.36 1.89
N SER A 188 -8.60 8.68 2.84
CA SER A 188 -7.85 9.33 3.92
C SER A 188 -6.66 8.48 4.32
N MET A 189 -5.76 9.06 5.11
CA MET A 189 -4.58 8.35 5.61
C MET A 189 -4.40 8.55 7.10
N GLY A 190 -3.67 7.62 7.73
CA GLY A 190 -3.23 7.73 9.11
C GLY A 190 -1.89 7.04 9.33
N GLU A 191 -1.04 7.66 10.17
CA GLU A 191 0.30 7.20 10.51
C GLU A 191 0.74 7.77 11.86
N LYS A 192 1.38 6.94 12.72
CA LYS A 192 1.87 7.36 14.05
C LYS A 192 3.22 6.70 14.39
N SER A 193 4.14 6.64 13.42
CA SER A 193 5.44 5.97 13.59
C SER A 193 6.28 6.48 14.76
N PRO A 194 6.30 7.76 15.13
CA PRO A 194 7.04 8.22 16.31
C PRO A 194 6.61 7.53 17.61
N ILE A 195 5.34 7.18 17.75
CA ILE A 195 4.80 6.47 18.94
C ILE A 195 5.28 5.03 18.98
N ALA A 196 5.54 4.42 17.82
CA ALA A 196 5.97 3.03 17.74
C ALA A 196 7.36 2.76 18.36
N ILE A 197 8.14 3.80 18.62
CA ILE A 197 9.42 3.68 19.33
C ILE A 197 9.18 3.18 20.76
N SER A 198 8.13 3.64 21.41
CA SER A 198 7.78 3.27 22.79
C SER A 198 6.65 2.24 22.87
N ASN A 199 5.67 2.31 21.97
CA ASN A 199 4.50 1.43 21.96
C ASN A 199 4.00 1.16 20.54
N PRO A 200 4.54 0.13 19.87
CA PRO A 200 4.17 -0.22 18.48
C PRO A 200 2.68 -0.55 18.32
N VAL A 201 2.08 -1.23 19.30
CA VAL A 201 0.65 -1.58 19.27
C VAL A 201 -0.23 -0.35 19.33
N ALA A 202 0.09 0.60 20.24
CA ALA A 202 -0.65 1.85 20.31
C ALA A 202 -0.49 2.69 19.03
N ALA A 203 0.71 2.74 18.45
CA ALA A 203 0.96 3.42 17.19
C ALA A 203 0.09 2.87 16.06
N GLY A 204 -0.02 1.54 15.92
CA GLY A 204 -0.86 0.90 14.92
C GLY A 204 -2.35 1.22 15.10
N LYS A 205 -2.85 1.16 16.34
CA LYS A 205 -4.25 1.52 16.64
C LYS A 205 -4.53 3.00 16.37
N LEU A 206 -3.60 3.90 16.70
CA LEU A 206 -3.73 5.33 16.45
C LEU A 206 -3.64 5.67 14.96
N ALA A 207 -2.81 4.99 14.19
CA ALA A 207 -2.76 5.14 12.73
C ALA A 207 -4.12 4.79 12.09
N LEU A 208 -4.72 3.67 12.50
CA LEU A 208 -6.07 3.31 12.03
C LEU A 208 -7.11 4.34 12.49
N ALA A 209 -7.09 4.74 13.76
CA ALA A 209 -8.03 5.73 14.28
C ALA A 209 -7.94 7.06 13.52
N GLU A 210 -6.73 7.53 13.22
CA GLU A 210 -6.51 8.74 12.42
C GLU A 210 -7.12 8.63 11.03
N ALA A 211 -6.84 7.53 10.30
CA ALA A 211 -7.42 7.31 8.98
C ALA A 211 -8.96 7.30 9.02
N LEU A 212 -9.55 6.65 10.01
CA LEU A 212 -11.02 6.60 10.15
C LEU A 212 -11.61 7.96 10.50
N ILE A 213 -11.00 8.71 11.43
CA ILE A 213 -11.47 10.03 11.83
C ILE A 213 -11.37 11.02 10.67
N ASN A 214 -10.25 11.00 9.93
CA ASN A 214 -10.05 11.82 8.74
C ASN A 214 -11.07 11.51 7.65
N LEU A 215 -11.60 10.28 7.58
CA LEU A 215 -12.60 9.88 6.59
C LEU A 215 -14.03 10.31 6.97
N LEU A 216 -14.34 10.51 8.26
CA LEU A 216 -15.70 10.80 8.72
C LEU A 216 -16.34 12.02 8.01
N PRO A 217 -15.66 13.15 7.79
CA PRO A 217 -16.24 14.32 7.14
C PRO A 217 -16.64 14.08 5.67
N SER A 218 -16.23 12.96 5.07
CA SER A 218 -16.63 12.60 3.70
C SER A 218 -18.10 12.19 3.57
N GLY A 219 -18.78 11.93 4.70
CA GLY A 219 -20.16 11.44 4.72
C GLY A 219 -20.29 9.92 4.65
N VAL A 220 -19.26 9.20 5.06
CA VAL A 220 -19.33 7.74 5.24
C VAL A 220 -20.43 7.37 6.26
N SER A 221 -21.27 6.39 5.94
CA SER A 221 -22.42 6.05 6.75
C SER A 221 -22.21 4.86 7.68
N LYS A 222 -21.29 3.94 7.32
CA LYS A 222 -21.04 2.72 8.11
C LYS A 222 -19.57 2.36 8.09
N LEU A 223 -19.04 1.91 9.22
CA LEU A 223 -17.65 1.42 9.30
C LEU A 223 -17.39 0.21 8.39
N SER A 224 -18.38 -0.66 8.22
CA SER A 224 -18.27 -1.84 7.33
C SER A 224 -18.13 -1.49 5.84
N ASP A 225 -18.49 -0.27 5.44
CA ASP A 225 -18.32 0.20 4.07
C ASP A 225 -16.86 0.62 3.78
N ILE A 226 -16.08 0.86 4.84
CA ILE A 226 -14.68 1.26 4.74
C ILE A 226 -13.82 0.02 4.42
N LYS A 227 -12.93 0.19 3.46
CA LYS A 227 -11.83 -0.74 3.16
C LYS A 227 -10.52 -0.03 3.46
N ILE A 228 -9.55 -0.78 3.93
CA ILE A 228 -8.23 -0.19 4.22
C ILE A 228 -7.12 -0.95 3.48
N SER A 229 -6.09 -0.22 3.10
CA SER A 229 -4.79 -0.76 2.77
C SER A 229 -3.85 -0.54 3.95
N ALA A 230 -3.12 -1.58 4.35
CA ALA A 230 -2.18 -1.52 5.46
C ALA A 230 -0.75 -1.72 4.96
N ASN A 231 0.06 -0.68 5.03
CA ASN A 231 1.47 -0.73 4.62
C ASN A 231 2.37 -0.80 5.85
N TRP A 232 3.07 -1.91 5.98
CA TRP A 232 3.95 -2.20 7.10
C TRP A 232 5.41 -2.00 6.73
N MET A 233 6.14 -1.22 7.50
CA MET A 233 7.57 -1.04 7.36
C MET A 233 8.23 -1.28 8.71
N ALA A 234 9.17 -2.23 8.76
CA ALA A 234 9.82 -2.60 9.98
C ALA A 234 11.20 -3.21 9.71
N SER A 235 11.99 -3.38 10.76
CA SER A 235 13.21 -4.16 10.77
C SER A 235 13.13 -5.18 11.91
N PRO A 236 12.50 -6.35 11.70
CA PRO A 236 12.31 -7.37 12.73
C PRO A 236 13.61 -8.17 12.97
N ASP A 237 14.68 -7.50 13.36
CA ASP A 237 16.02 -8.05 13.46
C ASP A 237 16.22 -8.94 14.71
N ASN A 238 15.35 -8.79 15.71
CA ASN A 238 15.43 -9.56 16.96
C ASN A 238 14.04 -10.03 17.42
N ALA A 239 14.02 -10.88 18.45
CA ALA A 239 12.78 -11.47 18.96
C ALA A 239 11.78 -10.41 19.44
N GLN A 240 12.24 -9.34 20.12
CA GLN A 240 11.34 -8.27 20.58
C GLN A 240 10.65 -7.58 19.41
N ARG A 241 11.37 -7.16 18.36
CA ARG A 241 10.78 -6.48 17.20
C ARG A 241 9.84 -7.38 16.39
N LYS A 242 10.12 -8.69 16.34
CA LYS A 242 9.20 -9.67 15.76
C LYS A 242 7.92 -9.78 16.57
N THR A 243 8.06 -9.82 17.90
CA THR A 243 6.92 -9.83 18.83
C THR A 243 6.08 -8.58 18.73
N ASP A 244 6.70 -7.41 18.65
CA ASP A 244 6.03 -6.12 18.49
C ASP A 244 5.21 -6.07 17.20
N LEU A 245 5.77 -6.53 16.08
CA LEU A 245 5.08 -6.62 14.81
C LEU A 245 3.89 -7.58 14.88
N PHE A 246 4.12 -8.80 15.41
CA PHE A 246 3.07 -9.81 15.57
C PHE A 246 1.92 -9.29 16.46
N ASN A 247 2.24 -8.70 17.60
CA ASN A 247 1.22 -8.19 18.53
C ASN A 247 0.45 -7.03 17.92
N THR A 248 1.12 -6.15 17.18
CA THR A 248 0.45 -5.03 16.50
C THR A 248 -0.56 -5.55 15.47
N VAL A 249 -0.14 -6.48 14.61
CA VAL A 249 -1.03 -7.10 13.62
C VAL A 249 -2.20 -7.80 14.29
N LYS A 250 -1.93 -8.63 15.32
CA LYS A 250 -2.93 -9.37 16.07
C LYS A 250 -3.96 -8.45 16.73
N GLU A 251 -3.50 -7.44 17.47
CA GLU A 251 -4.39 -6.51 18.16
C GLU A 251 -5.22 -5.67 17.18
N LEU A 252 -4.62 -5.20 16.09
CA LEU A 252 -5.32 -4.42 15.08
C LEU A 252 -6.42 -5.24 14.40
N THR A 253 -6.07 -6.45 13.97
CA THR A 253 -7.03 -7.31 13.23
C THR A 253 -8.11 -7.88 14.14
N GLN A 254 -7.73 -8.49 15.27
CA GLN A 254 -8.67 -9.19 16.12
C GLN A 254 -9.50 -8.27 17.02
N LYS A 255 -8.91 -7.17 17.50
CA LYS A 255 -9.60 -6.27 18.46
C LYS A 255 -10.27 -5.07 17.82
N VAL A 256 -9.93 -4.73 16.57
CA VAL A 256 -10.48 -3.56 15.88
C VAL A 256 -11.12 -3.92 14.55
N CYS A 257 -10.36 -4.42 13.57
CA CYS A 257 -10.88 -4.63 12.23
C CYS A 257 -12.03 -5.67 12.19
N ASN A 258 -11.83 -6.81 12.84
CA ASN A 258 -12.87 -7.86 12.87
C ASN A 258 -14.18 -7.44 13.57
N PRO A 259 -14.14 -6.88 14.81
CA PRO A 259 -15.37 -6.44 15.48
C PRO A 259 -16.11 -5.33 14.71
N TRP A 260 -15.37 -4.43 14.06
CA TRP A 260 -15.95 -3.33 13.30
C TRP A 260 -16.25 -3.67 11.84
N ARG A 261 -15.94 -4.90 11.43
CA ARG A 261 -16.12 -5.41 10.05
C ARG A 261 -15.41 -4.56 8.98
N ILE A 262 -14.26 -3.99 9.34
CA ILE A 262 -13.40 -3.28 8.41
C ILE A 262 -12.54 -4.30 7.69
N ALA A 263 -12.66 -4.38 6.37
CA ALA A 263 -11.86 -5.28 5.57
C ALA A 263 -10.50 -4.66 5.21
N VAL A 264 -9.47 -5.51 5.21
CA VAL A 264 -8.10 -5.20 4.77
C VAL A 264 -7.78 -6.03 3.52
N PRO A 265 -8.35 -5.69 2.36
CA PRO A 265 -8.20 -6.49 1.14
C PRO A 265 -6.78 -6.47 0.56
N VAL A 266 -6.04 -5.41 0.84
CA VAL A 266 -4.68 -5.22 0.33
C VAL A 266 -3.75 -4.68 1.40
N GLY A 267 -2.48 -4.95 1.24
CA GLY A 267 -1.42 -4.45 2.09
C GLY A 267 -0.07 -4.72 1.47
N LYS A 268 0.95 -4.11 2.05
CA LYS A 268 2.34 -4.28 1.65
C LYS A 268 3.21 -4.34 2.89
N ASP A 269 4.28 -5.08 2.82
CA ASP A 269 5.31 -5.10 3.85
C ASP A 269 6.69 -4.78 3.27
N SER A 270 7.51 -4.11 4.07
CA SER A 270 8.93 -3.87 3.84
C SER A 270 9.66 -4.15 5.15
N LEU A 271 10.16 -5.38 5.30
CA LEU A 271 10.67 -5.88 6.57
C LEU A 271 12.20 -5.81 6.71
N SER A 272 12.88 -5.11 5.82
CA SER A 272 14.33 -4.90 5.86
C SER A 272 14.72 -3.43 6.00
N MET A 273 13.91 -2.64 6.69
CA MET A 273 14.07 -1.19 6.82
C MET A 273 15.19 -0.82 7.78
N LYS A 274 16.43 -0.97 7.31
CA LYS A 274 17.64 -0.59 8.03
C LYS A 274 18.66 0.06 7.11
N THR A 275 19.42 0.98 7.65
CA THR A 275 20.58 1.58 6.99
C THR A 275 21.84 1.18 7.71
N ILE A 276 22.83 0.70 6.97
CA ILE A 276 24.13 0.29 7.50
C ILE A 276 25.21 1.14 6.84
N TRP A 277 25.97 1.88 7.64
CA TRP A 277 27.17 2.60 7.20
C TRP A 277 28.37 1.72 7.49
N GLN A 278 28.81 0.99 6.48
CA GLN A 278 29.95 0.05 6.61
C GLN A 278 31.22 0.73 7.11
N LYS A 279 31.52 1.93 6.57
CA LYS A 279 32.70 2.72 6.93
C LYS A 279 32.71 3.12 8.41
N ASP A 280 31.57 3.53 8.95
CA ASP A 280 31.45 4.03 10.31
C ASP A 280 30.98 2.95 11.30
N LYS A 281 30.73 1.72 10.83
CA LYS A 281 30.13 0.62 11.59
C LYS A 281 28.85 1.02 12.33
N LYS A 282 28.08 1.95 11.75
CA LYS A 282 26.81 2.43 12.30
C LYS A 282 25.63 1.73 11.63
N THR A 283 24.63 1.42 12.42
CA THR A 283 23.35 0.88 11.94
C THR A 283 22.21 1.72 12.48
N ASN A 284 21.30 2.12 11.63
CA ASN A 284 20.04 2.74 12.01
C ASN A 284 18.88 1.85 11.59
N LEU A 285 18.00 1.53 12.52
CA LEU A 285 16.83 0.70 12.31
C LEU A 285 15.59 1.57 12.31
N SER A 286 14.76 1.44 11.29
CA SER A 286 13.46 2.10 11.27
C SER A 286 12.60 1.62 12.46
N PRO A 287 11.85 2.52 13.12
CA PRO A 287 10.76 2.08 13.98
C PRO A 287 9.73 1.30 13.15
N GLN A 288 8.90 0.50 13.81
CA GLN A 288 7.76 -0.10 13.14
C GLN A 288 6.80 0.99 12.68
N SER A 289 6.61 1.11 11.39
CA SER A 289 5.71 2.09 10.79
C SER A 289 4.53 1.37 10.17
N LEU A 290 3.33 1.85 10.48
CA LEU A 290 2.10 1.41 9.83
C LEU A 290 1.42 2.62 9.21
N ILE A 291 1.29 2.59 7.89
CA ILE A 291 0.53 3.59 7.14
C ILE A 291 -0.78 2.94 6.70
N ILE A 292 -1.88 3.50 7.15
CA ILE A 292 -3.23 3.09 6.77
C ILE A 292 -3.76 4.06 5.73
N SER A 293 -4.23 3.53 4.61
CA SER A 293 -5.07 4.27 3.67
C SER A 293 -6.48 3.72 3.75
N ALA A 294 -7.45 4.56 4.06
CA ALA A 294 -8.85 4.19 4.17
C ALA A 294 -9.64 4.68 2.95
N PHE A 295 -10.55 3.84 2.46
CA PHE A 295 -11.34 4.09 1.25
C PHE A 295 -12.80 3.76 1.50
N THR A 296 -13.70 4.55 0.93
CA THR A 296 -15.13 4.26 0.96
C THR A 296 -15.85 4.89 -0.24
N LYS A 297 -16.94 4.26 -0.67
CA LYS A 297 -17.84 4.81 -1.68
C LYS A 297 -18.78 5.83 -1.06
N ILE A 298 -18.96 6.96 -1.72
CA ILE A 298 -19.85 8.04 -1.32
C ILE A 298 -20.99 8.15 -2.32
N LYS A 299 -22.23 8.03 -1.83
CA LYS A 299 -23.44 8.15 -2.69
C LYS A 299 -23.67 9.58 -3.17
N ASN A 300 -23.31 10.56 -2.34
CA ASN A 300 -23.47 11.98 -2.68
C ASN A 300 -22.33 12.80 -2.05
N VAL A 301 -21.37 13.15 -2.87
CA VAL A 301 -20.17 13.90 -2.48
C VAL A 301 -20.49 15.30 -1.93
N LYS A 302 -21.64 15.89 -2.30
CA LYS A 302 -22.09 17.20 -1.82
C LYS A 302 -22.38 17.22 -0.32
N LYS A 303 -22.52 16.06 0.33
CA LYS A 303 -22.71 15.96 1.78
C LYS A 303 -21.40 15.98 2.57
N SER A 304 -20.26 16.05 1.90
CA SER A 304 -18.97 16.14 2.57
C SER A 304 -18.78 17.48 3.25
N ILE A 305 -18.14 17.44 4.42
CA ILE A 305 -17.79 18.62 5.22
C ILE A 305 -16.31 18.94 5.01
N THR A 306 -15.94 20.21 4.98
CA THR A 306 -14.56 20.67 4.87
C THR A 306 -14.21 21.61 6.03
N PRO A 307 -12.90 21.83 6.31
CA PRO A 307 -12.47 22.78 7.34
C PRO A 307 -12.93 24.23 7.11
N GLN A 308 -13.45 24.52 5.92
CA GLN A 308 -14.03 25.85 5.61
C GLN A 308 -15.43 26.04 6.19
N SER A 309 -16.10 24.98 6.63
CA SER A 309 -17.44 25.05 7.23
C SER A 309 -17.36 25.56 8.67
N VAL A 310 -17.26 26.86 8.86
CA VAL A 310 -17.13 27.52 10.16
C VAL A 310 -18.22 28.56 10.38
N SER A 311 -19.48 28.21 10.26
CA SER A 311 -20.54 29.10 10.71
C SER A 311 -21.34 28.41 11.80
N TYR A 312 -21.33 28.98 12.99
CA TYR A 312 -22.20 28.57 14.11
C TYR A 312 -23.70 28.76 13.81
N THR A 313 -24.01 29.41 12.70
CA THR A 313 -25.39 29.76 12.31
C THR A 313 -25.92 28.84 11.19
N HIS A 314 -25.11 27.96 10.61
CA HIS A 314 -25.46 27.15 9.43
C HIS A 314 -24.93 25.71 9.49
N LEU A 315 -24.86 25.13 10.67
CA LEU A 315 -24.69 23.69 10.85
C LEU A 315 -26.03 22.98 10.82
#